data_52c464e6c0fc76757fb3909815eaf865
#
_entry.id   52c464e6c0fc76757fb3909815eaf865
#
_cell.length_a   1.000
_cell.length_b   1.000
_cell.length_c   1.000
_cell.angle_alpha   90.00
_cell.angle_beta   90.00
_cell.angle_gamma   90.00
#
_symmetry.space_group_name_H-M   'P 1'
#
loop_
_entity.id
_entity.type
_entity.pdbx_description
1 polymer ?
#
loop_
_entity_poly.entity_id
_entity_poly.type
_entity_poly.pdbx_seq_one_letter_code
_entity_poly.pdbx_strand_id
1 'polypeptide(L)' 'MSQTSYIKLFVGPQMQVLQISSALSEVKIIPVIKDRAESARLAGFGSFSRDQEIWVHPDEKEKAEEILKVLSV' A
#
# COMPACT_ATOMS: atom_id res chain seq x y z
N MET A 1 11.42 -20.32 10.51
CA MET A 1 11.17 -19.89 9.65
C MET A 1 10.70 -18.64 9.70
N SER A 2 11.10 -17.87 9.28
CA SER A 2 10.70 -16.72 9.44
C SER A 2 9.79 -16.32 8.54
N GLN A 3 8.62 -16.22 8.87
CA GLN A 3 7.76 -15.79 8.02
C GLN A 3 7.73 -14.40 8.12
N THR A 4 8.07 -13.64 7.30
CA THR A 4 8.01 -12.23 7.27
C THR A 4 6.63 -11.81 6.92
N SER A 5 5.87 -11.41 7.88
CA SER A 5 4.52 -10.98 7.59
C SER A 5 4.49 -9.52 7.29
N TYR A 6 4.13 -9.15 6.10
CA TYR A 6 3.98 -7.75 5.74
C TYR A 6 2.75 -7.17 6.43
N ILE A 7 2.80 -5.90 6.74
CA ILE A 7 1.68 -5.24 7.40
C ILE A 7 1.10 -4.17 6.49
N LYS A 8 -0.18 -3.93 6.64
CA LYS A 8 -0.86 -2.96 5.81
C LYS A 8 -0.54 -1.56 6.29
N LEU A 9 -0.06 -0.74 5.40
CA LEU A 9 0.34 0.62 5.71
C LEU A 9 -0.71 1.63 5.32
N PHE A 10 -1.33 1.44 4.18
CA PHE A 10 -2.23 2.45 3.63
C PHE A 10 -3.22 1.81 2.69
N VAL A 11 -4.42 2.35 2.64
CA VAL A 11 -5.43 1.93 1.69
C VAL A 11 -6.03 3.19 1.11
N GLY A 12 -6.12 3.25 -0.20
CA GLY A 12 -6.69 4.43 -0.82
C GLY A 12 -6.66 4.35 -2.33
N PRO A 13 -6.99 5.44 -2.98
CA PRO A 13 -7.07 5.47 -4.44
C PRO A 13 -5.71 5.24 -5.08
N GLN A 14 -5.76 4.77 -6.32
CA GLN A 14 -4.55 4.41 -7.02
C GLN A 14 -3.58 5.58 -7.12
N MET A 15 -4.09 6.79 -7.31
CA MET A 15 -3.19 7.93 -7.45
C MET A 15 -2.37 8.16 -6.20
N GLN A 16 -3.00 8.05 -5.04
CA GLN A 16 -2.27 8.21 -3.80
C GLN A 16 -1.31 7.05 -3.56
N VAL A 17 -1.73 5.85 -3.93
CA VAL A 17 -0.87 4.69 -3.77
C VAL A 17 0.39 4.85 -4.62
N LEU A 18 0.24 5.36 -5.84
CA LEU A 18 1.41 5.57 -6.69
C LEU A 18 2.34 6.61 -6.08
N GLN A 19 1.77 7.67 -5.53
CA GLN A 19 2.59 8.72 -4.93
C GLN A 19 3.36 8.18 -3.73
N ILE A 20 2.70 7.43 -2.88
CA ILE A 20 3.33 6.86 -1.70
C ILE A 20 4.38 5.84 -2.11
N SER A 21 4.05 5.00 -3.07
CA SER A 21 4.96 3.97 -3.53
C SER A 21 6.23 4.58 -4.10
N SER A 22 6.09 5.66 -4.84
CA SER A 22 7.24 6.34 -5.41
C SER A 22 8.13 6.92 -4.31
N ALA A 23 7.52 7.52 -3.31
CA ALA A 23 8.29 8.09 -2.21
C ALA A 23 9.00 7.00 -1.41
N LEU A 24 8.33 5.88 -1.20
CA LEU A 24 8.96 4.78 -0.48
C LEU A 24 10.14 4.21 -1.26
N SER A 25 10.00 4.16 -2.56
CA SER A 25 11.06 3.64 -3.40
C SER A 25 12.32 4.51 -3.30
N GLU A 26 12.14 5.81 -3.09
CA GLU A 26 13.28 6.68 -2.99
C GLU A 26 14.12 6.41 -1.76
N VAL A 27 13.53 5.83 -0.72
CA VAL A 27 14.28 5.47 0.46
C VAL A 27 14.52 3.97 0.49
N LYS A 28 14.40 3.32 -0.67
CA LYS A 28 14.70 1.90 -0.83
C LYS A 28 13.75 1.00 -0.06
N ILE A 29 12.54 1.43 0.13
CA ILE A 29 11.50 0.59 0.67
C ILE A 29 10.65 0.12 -0.49
N ILE A 30 10.55 -1.19 -0.67
CA ILE A 30 9.79 -1.75 -1.76
C ILE A 30 8.49 -2.30 -1.22
N PRO A 31 7.39 -1.58 -1.40
CA PRO A 31 6.12 -2.01 -0.85
C PRO A 31 5.47 -3.08 -1.72
N VAL A 32 4.55 -3.81 -1.13
CA VAL A 32 3.71 -4.73 -1.87
C VAL A 32 2.39 -4.04 -2.07
N ILE A 33 1.94 -3.97 -3.32
CA ILE A 33 0.70 -3.29 -3.66
C ILE A 33 -0.34 -4.34 -3.98
N LYS A 34 -1.45 -4.32 -3.28
CA LYS A 34 -2.54 -5.24 -3.54
C LYS A 34 -3.73 -4.45 -4.06
N ASP A 35 -4.36 -4.99 -5.10
CA ASP A 35 -5.46 -4.29 -5.74
C ASP A 35 -6.77 -4.91 -5.30
N ARG A 36 -7.56 -4.14 -4.58
CA ARG A 36 -8.83 -4.64 -4.09
C ARG A 36 -9.89 -4.73 -5.17
N ALA A 37 -9.70 -4.03 -6.25
CA ALA A 37 -10.69 -4.06 -7.32
C ALA A 37 -10.84 -5.46 -7.91
N GLU A 38 -9.76 -6.20 -7.91
CA GLU A 38 -9.81 -7.54 -8.46
C GLU A 38 -10.69 -8.44 -7.63
N SER A 39 -10.59 -8.33 -6.30
CA SER A 39 -11.43 -9.12 -5.43
C SER A 39 -12.88 -8.73 -5.59
N ALA A 40 -13.16 -7.47 -5.74
CA ALA A 40 -14.53 -7.01 -5.91
C ALA A 40 -15.12 -7.54 -7.20
N ARG A 41 -14.31 -7.63 -8.24
CA ARG A 41 -14.79 -8.14 -9.50
C ARG A 41 -15.15 -9.61 -9.38
N LEU A 42 -14.36 -10.36 -8.65
CA LEU A 42 -14.65 -11.78 -8.45
C LEU A 42 -15.95 -11.97 -7.69
N ALA A 43 -16.28 -11.02 -6.83
CA ALA A 43 -17.52 -11.10 -6.10
C ALA A 43 -18.72 -10.68 -6.92
N GLY A 44 -18.49 -10.13 -8.09
CA GLY A 44 -19.57 -9.77 -8.97
C GLY A 44 -20.35 -8.55 -8.57
N PHE A 45 -19.77 -7.72 -7.76
CA PHE A 45 -20.48 -6.56 -7.30
C PHE A 45 -20.25 -5.32 -8.12
N GLY A 46 -19.59 -5.34 -9.17
CA GLY A 46 -19.40 -4.18 -9.97
C GLY A 46 -18.94 -2.98 -9.17
N SER A 47 -18.10 -3.23 -8.21
CA SER A 47 -17.64 -2.14 -7.40
C SER A 47 -16.80 -1.19 -8.20
N PHE A 48 -16.98 0.08 -7.97
CA PHE A 48 -16.19 1.05 -8.66
C PHE A 48 -15.06 1.57 -7.84
N SER A 49 -14.89 1.02 -6.66
CA SER A 49 -13.81 1.44 -5.82
C SER A 49 -12.52 0.90 -6.38
N ARG A 50 -11.60 1.74 -6.67
CA ARG A 50 -10.31 1.31 -7.15
C ARG A 50 -9.27 1.46 -6.09
N ASP A 51 -9.64 1.16 -4.88
CA ASP A 51 -8.72 1.27 -3.77
C ASP A 51 -7.65 0.19 -3.88
N GLN A 52 -6.45 0.58 -3.53
CA GLN A 52 -5.35 -0.35 -3.47
C GLN A 52 -4.75 -0.30 -2.09
N GLU A 53 -4.06 -1.36 -1.73
CA GLU A 53 -3.45 -1.46 -0.40
C GLU A 53 -1.95 -1.49 -0.55
N ILE A 54 -1.27 -0.79 0.35
CA ILE A 54 0.19 -0.81 0.39
C ILE A 54 0.59 -1.56 1.64
N TRP A 55 1.42 -2.58 1.47
CA TRP A 55 1.92 -3.39 2.56
C TRP A 55 3.42 -3.27 2.59
N VAL A 56 3.99 -3.16 3.78
CA VAL A 56 5.44 -3.03 3.93
C VAL A 56 5.92 -4.00 4.99
N HIS A 57 7.22 -4.22 5.00
CA HIS A 57 7.85 -5.05 6.00
C HIS A 57 7.74 -4.38 7.37
N PRO A 58 7.50 -5.13 8.43
CA PRO A 58 7.36 -4.52 9.76
C PRO A 58 8.56 -3.68 10.17
N ASP A 59 9.76 -4.08 9.75
CA ASP A 59 10.96 -3.32 10.10
C ASP A 59 10.98 -1.95 9.45
N GLU A 60 10.21 -1.76 8.40
CA GLU A 60 10.20 -0.51 7.68
C GLU A 60 8.96 0.33 7.96
N LYS A 61 8.13 -0.15 8.87
CA LYS A 61 6.87 0.53 9.10
C LYS A 61 7.05 1.95 9.58
N GLU A 62 7.94 2.14 10.54
CA GLU A 62 8.15 3.47 11.09
C GLU A 62 8.61 4.46 10.05
N LYS A 63 9.58 4.04 9.24
CA LYS A 63 10.07 4.91 8.22
C LYS A 63 9.00 5.20 7.19
N ALA A 64 8.22 4.20 6.84
CA ALA A 64 7.16 4.39 5.88
C ALA A 64 6.09 5.34 6.40
N GLU A 65 5.78 5.25 7.68
CA GLU A 65 4.79 6.15 8.27
C GLU A 65 5.27 7.59 8.26
N GLU A 66 6.56 7.79 8.46
CA GLU A 66 7.09 9.14 8.39
C GLU A 66 6.92 9.71 7.01
N ILE A 67 7.10 8.89 6.00
CA ILE A 67 6.92 9.35 4.63
C ILE A 67 5.48 9.73 4.38
N LEU A 68 4.55 8.98 4.93
CA LEU A 68 3.15 9.32 4.80
C LEU A 68 2.86 10.68 5.41
N LYS A 69 3.47 10.97 6.55
CA LYS A 69 3.26 12.27 7.17
C LYS A 69 3.79 13.39 6.30
N VAL A 70 4.94 13.18 5.69
CA VAL A 70 5.52 14.19 4.84
C VAL A 70 4.62 14.44 3.64
N LEU A 71 4.01 13.40 3.11
CA LEU A 71 3.15 13.56 1.96
C LEU A 71 1.76 14.07 2.34
N SER A 72 1.45 14.13 3.60
CA SER A 72 0.16 14.63 4.06
C SER A 72 -1.00 13.80 3.53
N VAL A 73 -0.85 12.52 3.57
CA VAL A 73 -1.94 11.64 3.13
C VAL A 73 -2.59 10.95 4.29
#